data_44603ede6bf332084a5084b46460de13
#
_entry.id   44603ede6bf332084a5084b46460de13
#
_cell.length_a   1.000
_cell.length_b   1.000
_cell.length_c   1.000
_cell.angle_alpha   90.00
_cell.angle_beta   90.00
_cell.angle_gamma   90.00
#
_symmetry.space_group_name_H-M   'P 1'
#
loop_
_entity.id
_entity.type
_entity.pdbx_description
1 polymer ?
#
loop_
_entity_poly.entity_id
_entity_poly.type
_entity_poly.pdbx_seq_one_letter_code
_entity_poly.pdbx_strand_id
1 'polypeptide(L)' 'MLLREALRQLPRGRRAVLVLRFYEGLSVEETAEALGLTTGTVKSQTARGLATLRDLLPNDYLISHGAYDD' A
#
# COMPACT_ATOMS: atom_id res chain seq x y z
N MET A 1 -1.81 -15.82 5.92
CA MET A 1 -0.76 -15.14 5.14
C MET A 1 -0.31 -13.90 5.87
N LEU A 2 0.98 -13.74 6.05
CA LEU A 2 1.51 -12.56 6.72
C LEU A 2 1.57 -11.38 5.75
N LEU A 3 1.63 -10.18 6.28
CA LEU A 3 1.62 -8.96 5.46
C LEU A 3 2.75 -8.96 4.42
N ARG A 4 3.95 -9.35 4.82
CA ARG A 4 5.07 -9.37 3.90
C ARG A 4 4.82 -10.30 2.71
N GLU A 5 4.23 -11.47 2.98
CA GLU A 5 3.91 -12.41 1.92
C GLU A 5 2.81 -11.86 1.02
N ALA A 6 1.82 -11.20 1.61
CA ALA A 6 0.75 -10.58 0.84
C ALA A 6 1.29 -9.47 -0.06
N LEU A 7 2.22 -8.67 0.44
CA LEU A 7 2.85 -7.63 -0.36
C LEU A 7 3.58 -8.20 -1.57
N ARG A 8 4.19 -9.37 -1.43
CA ARG A 8 4.88 -10.01 -2.54
C ARG A 8 3.93 -10.43 -3.65
N GLN A 9 2.64 -10.59 -3.34
CA GLN A 9 1.65 -10.97 -4.34
C GLN A 9 1.21 -9.78 -5.19
N LEU A 10 1.55 -8.58 -4.77
CA LEU A 10 1.15 -7.38 -5.49
C LEU A 10 2.05 -7.11 -6.68
N PRO A 11 1.53 -6.50 -7.75
CA PRO A 11 2.39 -5.99 -8.81
C PRO A 11 3.41 -5.02 -8.22
N ARG A 12 4.58 -4.96 -8.84
CA ARG A 12 5.70 -4.18 -8.33
C ARG A 12 5.33 -2.73 -8.01
N GLY A 13 4.59 -2.08 -8.88
CA GLY A 13 4.22 -0.68 -8.67
C GLY A 13 3.35 -0.47 -7.45
N ARG A 14 2.35 -1.32 -7.26
CA ARG A 14 1.48 -1.20 -6.08
C ARG A 14 2.25 -1.50 -4.81
N ARG A 15 3.11 -2.51 -4.86
CA ARG A 15 3.91 -2.87 -3.71
C ARG A 15 4.82 -1.71 -3.30
N ALA A 16 5.49 -1.08 -4.27
CA ALA A 16 6.37 0.04 -3.97
C ALA A 16 5.62 1.19 -3.31
N VAL A 17 4.44 1.52 -3.84
CA VAL A 17 3.63 2.58 -3.26
C VAL A 17 3.25 2.26 -1.81
N LEU A 18 2.79 1.05 -1.56
CA LEU A 18 2.37 0.67 -0.21
C LEU A 18 3.54 0.65 0.76
N VAL A 19 4.70 0.18 0.32
CA VAL A 19 5.87 0.16 1.17
C VAL A 19 6.28 1.58 1.55
N LEU A 20 6.33 2.50 0.61
CA LEU A 20 6.70 3.86 0.91
C LEU A 20 5.67 4.56 1.78
N ARG A 21 4.39 4.33 1.52
CA ARG A 21 3.33 4.97 2.29
C ARG A 21 3.23 4.45 3.73
N PHE A 22 3.31 3.15 3.91
CA PHE A 22 2.97 2.54 5.19
C PHE A 22 4.17 2.02 5.99
N TYR A 23 5.23 1.63 5.34
CA TYR A 23 6.43 1.23 6.07
C TYR A 23 7.38 2.42 6.26
N GLU A 24 7.58 3.20 5.22
CA GLU A 24 8.50 4.34 5.30
C GLU A 24 7.81 5.61 5.81
N GLY A 25 6.48 5.61 5.82
CA GLY A 25 5.74 6.76 6.33
C GLY A 25 5.74 8.00 5.45
N LEU A 26 5.96 7.83 4.16
CA LEU A 26 5.97 8.98 3.25
C LEU A 26 4.56 9.47 2.95
N SER A 27 4.42 10.75 2.70
CA SER A 27 3.15 11.32 2.26
C SER A 27 2.86 10.89 0.83
N VAL A 28 1.65 11.18 0.34
CA VAL A 28 1.30 10.93 -1.05
C VAL A 28 2.25 11.68 -1.97
N GLU A 29 2.50 12.95 -1.65
CA GLU A 29 3.37 13.78 -2.46
C GLU A 29 4.82 13.27 -2.46
N GLU A 30 5.31 12.88 -1.30
CA GLU A 30 6.67 12.35 -1.20
C GLU A 30 6.80 11.04 -1.95
N THR A 31 5.78 10.19 -1.87
CA THR A 31 5.78 8.92 -2.57
C THR A 31 5.77 9.14 -4.08
N ALA A 32 4.94 10.08 -4.54
CA ALA A 32 4.87 10.41 -5.95
C ALA A 32 6.22 10.88 -6.48
N GLU A 33 6.87 11.75 -5.71
CA GLU A 33 8.16 12.27 -6.09
C GLU A 33 9.21 11.15 -6.13
N ALA A 34 9.22 10.32 -5.13
CA ALA A 34 10.22 9.24 -5.03
C ALA A 34 10.09 8.24 -6.17
N LEU A 35 8.86 7.98 -6.62
CA LEU A 35 8.63 6.98 -7.66
C LEU A 35 8.42 7.56 -9.06
N GLY A 36 8.44 8.88 -9.19
CA GLY A 36 8.21 9.52 -10.48
C GLY A 36 6.78 9.38 -10.96
N LEU A 37 5.82 9.40 -10.04
CA LEU A 37 4.40 9.25 -10.35
C LEU A 37 3.65 10.51 -10.02
N THR A 38 2.42 10.62 -10.50
CA THR A 38 1.55 11.70 -10.06
C THR A 38 0.90 11.31 -8.73
N THR A 39 0.41 12.29 -8.00
CA THR A 39 -0.28 12.02 -6.73
C THR A 39 -1.56 11.21 -6.98
N GLY A 40 -2.24 11.46 -8.11
CA GLY A 40 -3.41 10.67 -8.46
C GLY A 40 -3.10 9.20 -8.66
N THR A 41 -1.96 8.90 -9.31
CA THR A 41 -1.53 7.53 -9.50
C THR A 41 -1.19 6.89 -8.15
N VAL A 42 -0.52 7.63 -7.24
CA VAL A 42 -0.21 7.10 -5.92
C VAL A 42 -1.49 6.74 -5.17
N LYS A 43 -2.50 7.63 -5.21
CA LYS A 43 -3.77 7.36 -4.54
C LYS A 43 -4.47 6.15 -5.13
N SER A 44 -4.49 6.05 -6.45
CA SER A 44 -5.12 4.93 -7.14
C SER A 44 -4.42 3.62 -6.83
N GLN A 45 -3.09 3.60 -6.87
CA GLN A 45 -2.32 2.40 -6.56
C GLN A 45 -2.48 2.00 -5.10
N THR A 46 -2.56 2.98 -4.21
CA THR A 46 -2.80 2.71 -2.79
C THR A 46 -4.14 2.01 -2.61
N ALA A 47 -5.19 2.54 -3.21
CA ALA A 47 -6.53 1.97 -3.07
C ALA A 47 -6.59 0.55 -3.62
N ARG A 48 -6.01 0.33 -4.78
CA ARG A 48 -6.01 -1.00 -5.41
C ARG A 48 -5.15 -1.98 -4.61
N GLY A 49 -4.01 -1.51 -4.11
CA GLY A 49 -3.14 -2.36 -3.32
C GLY A 49 -3.80 -2.78 -2.02
N LEU A 50 -4.46 -1.84 -1.34
CA LEU A 50 -5.15 -2.16 -0.10
C LEU A 50 -6.32 -3.12 -0.34
N ALA A 51 -7.03 -2.98 -1.46
CA ALA A 51 -8.11 -3.89 -1.79
C ALA A 51 -7.58 -5.31 -1.99
N THR A 52 -6.44 -5.44 -2.66
CA THR A 52 -5.82 -6.75 -2.87
C THR A 52 -5.36 -7.33 -1.54
N LEU A 53 -4.75 -6.52 -0.68
CA LEU A 53 -4.31 -7.00 0.63
C LEU A 53 -5.49 -7.47 1.47
N ARG A 54 -6.60 -6.75 1.38
CA ARG A 54 -7.81 -7.11 2.13
C ARG A 54 -8.29 -8.50 1.74
N ASP A 55 -8.15 -8.85 0.45
CA ASP A 55 -8.56 -10.17 -0.03
C ASP A 55 -7.59 -11.27 0.40
N LEU A 56 -6.34 -10.92 0.62
CA LEU A 56 -5.31 -11.91 0.97
C LEU A 56 -5.12 -12.11 2.46
N LEU A 57 -5.52 -11.14 3.28
CA LEU A 57 -5.29 -11.16 4.72
C LEU A 57 -6.57 -11.41 5.48
N PRO A 58 -6.48 -11.82 6.76
CA PRO A 58 -7.67 -11.99 7.59
C PRO A 58 -8.46 -10.70 7.66
N ASN A 59 -9.78 -10.82 7.82
CA ASN A 59 -10.67 -9.68 7.75
C ASN A 59 -10.29 -8.50 8.63
N ASP A 60 -9.77 -8.74 9.82
CA ASP A 60 -9.47 -7.66 10.74
C ASP A 60 -7.99 -7.26 10.75
N TYR A 61 -7.17 -7.88 9.91
CA TYR A 61 -5.73 -7.66 9.97
C TYR A 61 -5.36 -6.20 9.71
N LEU A 62 -5.88 -5.61 8.65
CA LEU A 62 -5.52 -4.24 8.28
C LEU A 62 -6.00 -3.23 9.32
N ILE A 63 -7.16 -3.46 9.90
CA ILE A 63 -7.69 -2.60 10.95
C ILE A 63 -6.80 -2.70 12.19
N SER A 64 -6.47 -3.92 12.60
CA SER A 64 -5.66 -4.14 13.79
C SER A 64 -4.26 -3.57 13.65
N HIS A 65 -3.74 -3.52 12.44
CA HIS A 65 -2.36 -3.06 12.19
C HIS A 65 -2.30 -1.66 11.60
N GLY A 66 -3.42 -0.93 11.59
CA GLY A 66 -3.42 0.48 11.22
C GLY A 66 -3.23 0.79 9.76
N ALA A 67 -3.38 -0.18 8.88
CA ALA A 67 -3.14 0.04 7.48
C ALA A 67 -4.25 0.81 6.78
N TYR A 68 -5.33 1.06 7.48
CA TYR A 68 -6.41 1.83 6.95
C TYR A 68 -6.42 3.24 7.34
N ASP A 69 -5.42 3.71 7.98
CA ASP A 69 -5.43 4.96 8.41
C ASP A 69 -5.33 5.90 7.44
N ASP A 70 -6.02 6.57 7.12
CA ASP A 70 -5.89 7.69 6.42
C ASP A 70 -6.88 8.20 5.96
#